data_bb2ff9e2ef2fa3ca898c338ffa72dc9c
#
_entry.id   bb2ff9e2ef2fa3ca898c338ffa72dc9c
#
_cell.length_a   1.000
_cell.length_b   1.000
_cell.length_c   1.000
_cell.angle_alpha   90.00
_cell.angle_beta   90.00
_cell.angle_gamma   90.00
#
_symmetry.space_group_name_H-M   'P 1'
#
loop_
_entity.id
_entity.type
_entity.pdbx_description
1 polymer ?
#
loop_
_entity_poly.entity_id
_entity_poly.type
_entity_poly.pdbx_seq_one_letter_code
_entity_poly.pdbx_strand_id
1 'polypeptide(L)'
;MSKMKTRREFLKNSLFAVGAACACKPEIHFAATTRLPSLKDIHIVNVDADFEREPLIRPFGFKGGALSELWQVASYLESDSGQHGIGLSTQSVLWSDAKIFSSHSESGGNSLMYTLTEKAIQLLRGRSFRTPIDLLDAIYPEVLAYGQTITSNPDLRKTFVLNALVGIDNAAWLLYARENGFTTFDEMIPAIYKDTFSSRHDKIASIPLIPYNIPLQEVEATADQGHFFMKIKIGQAGSQAEMLEKDKIRIREIHQTIGHKRNPYTKEGRVVYYLD
;
A
#
# COMPACT_ATOMS: atom_id res chain seq x y z
N MET A 1 2.21 -16.15 24.90
CA MET A 1 1.69 -15.77 23.58
C MET A 1 0.81 -14.54 23.76
N SER A 2 1.34 -13.35 23.46
CA SER A 2 0.60 -12.08 23.55
C SER A 2 -0.36 -11.98 22.36
N LYS A 3 -1.66 -11.85 22.62
CA LYS A 3 -2.67 -11.58 21.58
C LYS A 3 -2.38 -10.22 20.94
N MET A 4 -2.10 -10.20 19.64
CA MET A 4 -2.04 -8.96 18.87
C MET A 4 -3.39 -8.25 18.98
N LYS A 5 -3.38 -7.03 19.52
CA LYS A 5 -4.58 -6.17 19.60
C LYS A 5 -4.98 -5.74 18.20
N THR A 6 -6.26 -5.77 17.90
CA THR A 6 -6.79 -5.27 16.63
C THR A 6 -6.62 -3.73 16.57
N ARG A 7 -6.54 -3.18 15.35
CA ARG A 7 -6.45 -1.73 15.11
C ARG A 7 -7.56 -0.95 15.83
N ARG A 8 -8.74 -1.55 15.91
CA ARG A 8 -9.92 -0.99 16.60
C ARG A 8 -9.77 -0.98 18.12
N GLU A 9 -9.13 -2.00 18.72
CA GLU A 9 -8.85 -2.08 20.16
C GLU A 9 -7.74 -1.13 20.56
N PHE A 10 -6.73 -0.91 19.70
CA PHE A 10 -5.70 0.11 19.91
C PHE A 10 -6.32 1.51 19.98
N LEU A 11 -7.19 1.86 19.05
CA LEU A 11 -7.87 3.17 19.00
C LEU A 11 -8.82 3.39 20.19
N LYS A 12 -9.56 2.37 20.65
CA LYS A 12 -10.42 2.46 21.84
C LYS A 12 -9.62 2.70 23.12
N ASN A 13 -8.47 2.04 23.27
CA ASN A 13 -7.65 2.18 24.48
C ASN A 13 -6.92 3.54 24.53
N SER A 14 -6.63 4.17 23.38
CA SER A 14 -6.07 5.52 23.32
C SER A 14 -7.07 6.58 23.74
N LEU A 15 -8.36 6.39 23.51
CA LEU A 15 -9.44 7.29 23.93
C LEU A 15 -9.67 7.28 25.45
N PHE A 16 -9.41 6.18 26.15
CA PHE A 16 -9.57 6.08 27.59
C PHE A 16 -8.42 6.71 28.41
N ALA A 17 -7.24 6.87 27.80
CA ALA A 17 -6.07 7.44 28.49
C ALA A 17 -6.13 8.98 28.62
N VAL A 18 -6.98 9.66 27.87
CA VAL A 18 -7.11 11.14 27.89
C VAL A 18 -8.14 11.64 28.93
N GLY A 19 -8.96 10.75 29.47
CA GLY A 19 -10.07 11.11 30.35
C GLY A 19 -9.74 11.34 31.85
N ALA A 20 -8.50 11.08 32.29
CA ALA A 20 -8.21 10.99 33.74
C ALA A 20 -7.36 12.13 34.35
N ALA A 21 -7.08 13.21 33.61
CA ALA A 21 -6.21 14.26 34.09
C ALA A 21 -6.75 15.68 33.84
N CYS A 22 -7.96 16.03 34.31
CA CYS A 22 -8.38 17.43 34.39
C CYS A 22 -9.43 17.64 35.48
N ALA A 23 -8.96 17.79 36.71
CA ALA A 23 -9.69 18.43 37.80
C ALA A 23 -8.89 19.62 38.32
N CYS A 24 -8.74 20.68 37.52
CA CYS A 24 -8.40 22.02 37.96
C CYS A 24 -9.07 23.00 37.00
N LYS A 25 -10.03 23.78 37.50
CA LYS A 25 -10.64 24.87 36.74
C LYS A 25 -9.69 26.08 36.69
N PRO A 26 -9.33 26.55 35.50
CA PRO A 26 -9.32 27.97 35.24
C PRO A 26 -10.43 28.32 34.24
N GLU A 27 -11.07 29.43 34.40
CA GLU A 27 -11.99 30.02 33.42
C GLU A 27 -11.20 30.33 32.15
N ILE A 28 -11.33 29.47 31.15
CA ILE A 28 -10.79 29.73 29.82
C ILE A 28 -11.94 30.33 29.01
N HIS A 29 -11.76 31.62 28.65
CA HIS A 29 -12.56 32.23 27.58
C HIS A 29 -12.37 31.42 26.34
N PHE A 30 -13.40 30.67 25.94
CA PHE A 30 -13.47 30.00 24.66
C PHE A 30 -13.46 31.08 23.57
N ALA A 31 -12.28 31.29 22.93
CA ALA A 31 -12.22 31.86 21.60
C ALA A 31 -13.12 31.00 20.69
N ALA A 32 -13.89 31.66 19.84
CA ALA A 32 -14.86 31.05 18.94
C ALA A 32 -14.32 29.73 18.36
N THR A 33 -14.97 28.64 18.71
CA THR A 33 -14.75 27.35 18.06
C THR A 33 -15.05 27.54 16.59
N THR A 34 -14.02 27.67 15.76
CA THR A 34 -14.13 27.45 14.32
C THR A 34 -14.67 26.03 14.17
N ARG A 35 -15.99 25.90 13.92
CA ARG A 35 -16.61 24.65 13.54
C ARG A 35 -15.79 24.14 12.37
N LEU A 36 -15.08 23.02 12.55
CA LEU A 36 -14.53 22.28 11.43
C LEU A 36 -15.68 22.07 10.43
N PRO A 37 -15.52 22.44 9.15
CA PRO A 37 -16.56 22.21 8.17
C PRO A 37 -17.00 20.76 8.26
N SER A 38 -18.31 20.54 8.36
CA SER A 38 -18.84 19.18 8.39
C SER A 38 -18.52 18.52 7.05
N LEU A 39 -17.85 17.35 7.09
CA LEU A 39 -17.59 16.57 5.90
C LEU A 39 -18.90 16.29 5.15
N LYS A 40 -18.85 16.42 3.83
CA LYS A 40 -19.98 16.10 2.96
C LYS A 40 -20.29 14.61 2.99
N ASP A 41 -21.55 14.29 2.86
CA ASP A 41 -22.00 12.95 2.50
C ASP A 41 -21.95 12.83 0.98
N ILE A 42 -21.11 11.94 0.46
CA ILE A 42 -20.79 11.83 -0.96
C ILE A 42 -21.54 10.63 -1.52
N HIS A 43 -22.48 10.88 -2.43
CA HIS A 43 -23.27 9.84 -3.07
C HIS A 43 -22.70 9.46 -4.44
N ILE A 44 -22.29 8.18 -4.61
CA ILE A 44 -21.68 7.65 -5.84
C ILE A 44 -22.79 7.29 -6.83
N VAL A 45 -22.82 7.93 -8.01
CA VAL A 45 -23.82 7.67 -9.04
C VAL A 45 -23.26 6.88 -10.22
N ASN A 46 -21.97 7.05 -10.53
CA ASN A 46 -21.33 6.35 -11.64
C ASN A 46 -19.98 5.76 -11.22
N VAL A 47 -19.68 4.60 -11.76
CA VAL A 47 -18.46 3.84 -11.45
C VAL A 47 -18.01 3.07 -12.68
N ASP A 48 -16.69 2.95 -12.86
CA ASP A 48 -16.09 2.17 -13.94
C ASP A 48 -14.69 1.69 -13.53
N ALA A 49 -14.19 0.64 -14.16
CA ALA A 49 -12.82 0.17 -14.03
C ALA A 49 -12.35 -0.47 -15.32
N ASP A 50 -11.06 -0.27 -15.61
CA ASP A 50 -10.39 -0.89 -16.74
C ASP A 50 -8.94 -1.19 -16.39
N PHE A 51 -8.25 -1.97 -17.21
CA PHE A 51 -6.85 -2.32 -16.98
C PHE A 51 -6.05 -2.43 -18.27
N GLU A 52 -4.76 -2.19 -18.14
CA GLU A 52 -3.77 -2.49 -19.17
C GLU A 52 -2.70 -3.44 -18.63
N ARG A 53 -2.13 -4.25 -19.52
CA ARG A 53 -1.05 -5.18 -19.21
C ARG A 53 0.26 -4.55 -19.65
N GLU A 54 1.11 -4.20 -18.68
CA GLU A 54 2.40 -3.56 -18.91
C GLU A 54 3.53 -4.57 -18.82
N PRO A 55 4.20 -4.91 -19.92
CA PRO A 55 5.32 -5.83 -19.87
C PRO A 55 6.51 -5.21 -19.11
N LEU A 56 7.15 -6.03 -18.27
CA LEU A 56 8.39 -5.62 -17.61
C LEU A 56 9.54 -5.62 -18.61
N ILE A 57 10.49 -4.69 -18.46
CA ILE A 57 11.74 -4.64 -19.25
C ILE A 57 12.51 -5.98 -19.18
N ARG A 58 12.41 -6.64 -18.02
CA ARG A 58 12.91 -8.01 -17.79
C ARG A 58 12.03 -8.72 -16.76
N PRO A 59 11.93 -10.06 -16.81
CA PRO A 59 11.19 -10.78 -15.78
C PRO A 59 11.76 -10.54 -14.38
N PHE A 60 10.87 -10.36 -13.41
CA PHE A 60 11.22 -10.16 -12.01
C PHE A 60 11.12 -11.49 -11.26
N GLY A 61 12.28 -12.05 -10.87
CA GLY A 61 12.34 -13.32 -10.14
C GLY A 61 12.01 -13.17 -8.66
N PHE A 62 11.12 -14.03 -8.14
CA PHE A 62 10.72 -14.05 -6.74
C PHE A 62 10.26 -15.45 -6.33
N LYS A 63 10.84 -16.01 -5.26
CA LYS A 63 10.46 -17.31 -4.65
C LYS A 63 10.23 -18.45 -5.66
N GLY A 64 11.15 -18.60 -6.63
CA GLY A 64 11.09 -19.67 -7.61
C GLY A 64 10.11 -19.46 -8.76
N GLY A 65 9.42 -18.32 -8.82
CA GLY A 65 8.61 -17.86 -9.93
C GLY A 65 9.17 -16.60 -10.58
N ALA A 66 8.53 -16.13 -11.62
CA ALA A 66 8.84 -14.87 -12.27
C ALA A 66 7.56 -14.12 -12.61
N LEU A 67 7.63 -12.80 -12.51
CA LEU A 67 6.63 -11.86 -12.97
C LEU A 67 7.12 -11.28 -14.29
N SER A 68 6.31 -11.33 -15.33
CA SER A 68 6.68 -10.83 -16.67
C SER A 68 5.93 -9.56 -17.05
N GLU A 69 4.80 -9.28 -16.41
CA GLU A 69 3.96 -8.12 -16.66
C GLU A 69 3.32 -7.60 -15.36
N LEU A 70 2.90 -6.34 -15.39
CA LEU A 70 2.08 -5.73 -14.36
C LEU A 70 0.71 -5.38 -14.94
N TRP A 71 -0.34 -5.51 -14.15
CA TRP A 71 -1.67 -5.05 -14.52
C TRP A 71 -1.89 -3.66 -13.93
N GLN A 72 -1.88 -2.65 -14.79
CA GLN A 72 -2.17 -1.28 -14.41
C GLN A 72 -3.68 -1.09 -14.47
N VAL A 73 -4.29 -0.89 -13.30
CA VAL A 73 -5.75 -0.77 -13.18
C VAL A 73 -6.11 0.69 -12.91
N ALA A 74 -7.08 1.19 -13.66
CA ALA A 74 -7.75 2.47 -13.43
C ALA A 74 -9.15 2.22 -12.86
N SER A 75 -9.53 2.95 -11.82
CA SER A 75 -10.88 2.93 -11.25
C SER A 75 -11.46 4.34 -11.28
N TYR A 76 -12.71 4.47 -11.70
CA TYR A 76 -13.44 5.72 -11.80
C TYR A 76 -14.63 5.74 -10.84
N LEU A 77 -14.77 6.82 -10.08
CA LEU A 77 -15.92 7.10 -9.23
C LEU A 77 -16.43 8.52 -9.52
N GLU A 78 -17.74 8.67 -9.66
CA GLU A 78 -18.40 9.96 -9.84
C GLU A 78 -19.55 10.11 -8.84
N SER A 79 -19.66 11.29 -8.25
CA SER A 79 -20.74 11.66 -7.34
C SER A 79 -21.90 12.35 -8.05
N ASP A 80 -23.02 12.45 -7.37
CA ASP A 80 -24.22 13.17 -7.83
C ASP A 80 -24.00 14.68 -8.03
N SER A 81 -22.94 15.25 -7.47
CA SER A 81 -22.53 16.63 -7.75
C SER A 81 -21.80 16.80 -9.09
N GLY A 82 -21.45 15.70 -9.78
CA GLY A 82 -20.63 15.69 -10.99
C GLY A 82 -19.12 15.72 -10.74
N GLN A 83 -18.69 15.72 -9.47
CA GLN A 83 -17.26 15.52 -9.16
C GLN A 83 -16.87 14.06 -9.39
N HIS A 84 -15.62 13.83 -9.79
CA HIS A 84 -15.13 12.48 -10.03
C HIS A 84 -13.71 12.27 -9.51
N GLY A 85 -13.32 11.02 -9.29
CA GLY A 85 -11.95 10.59 -8.97
C GLY A 85 -11.55 9.45 -9.88
N ILE A 86 -10.30 9.49 -10.38
CA ILE A 86 -9.67 8.37 -11.08
C ILE A 86 -8.50 7.90 -10.25
N GLY A 87 -8.56 6.67 -9.77
CA GLY A 87 -7.49 6.06 -9.00
C GLY A 87 -6.75 5.02 -9.83
N LEU A 88 -5.44 5.08 -9.77
CA LEU A 88 -4.56 4.13 -10.45
C LEU A 88 -3.96 3.15 -9.45
N SER A 89 -3.76 1.91 -9.88
CA SER A 89 -3.08 0.89 -9.08
C SER A 89 -2.33 -0.10 -9.96
N THR A 90 -1.37 -0.78 -9.34
CA THR A 90 -0.70 -1.91 -9.95
C THR A 90 -1.15 -3.18 -9.24
N GLN A 91 -1.78 -4.08 -9.96
CA GLN A 91 -2.19 -5.38 -9.43
C GLN A 91 -1.14 -6.44 -9.74
N SER A 92 -0.81 -7.27 -8.76
CA SER A 92 0.05 -8.42 -8.93
C SER A 92 -0.25 -9.51 -7.90
N VAL A 93 -0.56 -10.68 -8.43
CA VAL A 93 -0.80 -11.87 -7.63
C VAL A 93 0.46 -12.35 -6.90
N LEU A 94 1.65 -12.09 -7.47
CA LEU A 94 2.93 -12.62 -6.99
C LEU A 94 3.18 -12.34 -5.51
N TRP A 95 3.02 -11.09 -5.07
CA TRP A 95 3.25 -10.71 -3.67
C TRP A 95 1.99 -10.67 -2.82
N SER A 96 0.82 -10.76 -3.44
CA SER A 96 -0.47 -10.63 -2.76
C SER A 96 -0.92 -11.93 -2.10
N ASP A 97 -0.81 -13.06 -2.81
CA ASP A 97 -1.10 -14.40 -2.28
C ASP A 97 -0.25 -15.45 -2.97
N ALA A 98 0.72 -16.02 -2.23
CA ALA A 98 1.64 -17.01 -2.78
C ALA A 98 0.94 -18.32 -3.19
N LYS A 99 -0.18 -18.70 -2.55
CA LYS A 99 -0.93 -19.91 -2.90
C LYS A 99 -1.65 -19.72 -4.24
N ILE A 100 -2.30 -18.57 -4.43
CA ILE A 100 -2.94 -18.24 -5.71
C ILE A 100 -1.89 -18.15 -6.81
N PHE A 101 -0.76 -17.47 -6.56
CA PHE A 101 0.33 -17.36 -7.53
C PHE A 101 0.88 -18.72 -7.96
N SER A 102 1.09 -19.66 -7.04
CA SER A 102 1.65 -20.99 -7.36
C SER A 102 0.66 -21.94 -8.00
N SER A 103 -0.66 -21.75 -7.82
CA SER A 103 -1.72 -22.63 -8.35
C SER A 103 -2.33 -22.16 -9.67
N HIS A 104 -2.00 -20.95 -10.11
CA HIS A 104 -2.51 -20.36 -11.36
C HIS A 104 -1.35 -19.83 -12.20
N SER A 105 -1.61 -19.55 -13.49
CA SER A 105 -0.72 -18.71 -14.27
C SER A 105 -0.71 -17.28 -13.74
N GLU A 106 0.33 -16.50 -14.04
CA GLU A 106 0.42 -15.09 -13.70
C GLU A 106 -0.85 -14.32 -14.12
N SER A 107 -1.23 -14.44 -15.40
CA SER A 107 -2.43 -13.79 -15.92
C SER A 107 -3.72 -14.34 -15.30
N GLY A 108 -3.80 -15.65 -15.01
CA GLY A 108 -4.96 -16.25 -14.33
C GLY A 108 -5.16 -15.70 -12.92
N GLY A 109 -4.08 -15.58 -12.14
CA GLY A 109 -4.14 -15.00 -10.80
C GLY A 109 -4.47 -13.51 -10.81
N ASN A 110 -3.91 -12.74 -11.76
CA ASN A 110 -4.24 -11.32 -11.91
C ASN A 110 -5.68 -11.12 -12.39
N SER A 111 -6.22 -11.99 -13.27
CA SER A 111 -7.63 -11.95 -13.68
C SER A 111 -8.58 -12.15 -12.50
N LEU A 112 -8.28 -13.12 -11.62
CA LEU A 112 -9.06 -13.32 -10.38
C LEU A 112 -9.02 -12.08 -9.50
N MET A 113 -7.86 -11.41 -9.39
CA MET A 113 -7.72 -10.18 -8.61
C MET A 113 -8.54 -9.04 -9.22
N TYR A 114 -8.47 -8.85 -10.55
CA TYR A 114 -9.24 -7.82 -11.24
C TYR A 114 -10.76 -8.06 -11.11
N THR A 115 -11.20 -9.31 -11.13
CA THR A 115 -12.62 -9.65 -10.87
C THR A 115 -13.09 -9.17 -9.48
N LEU A 116 -12.19 -9.09 -8.49
CA LEU A 116 -12.51 -8.46 -7.20
C LEU A 116 -12.69 -6.94 -7.32
N THR A 117 -11.88 -6.29 -8.16
CA THR A 117 -12.06 -4.86 -8.45
C THR A 117 -13.41 -4.61 -9.10
N GLU A 118 -13.81 -5.41 -10.08
CA GLU A 118 -15.13 -5.30 -10.74
C GLU A 118 -16.28 -5.54 -9.74
N LYS A 119 -16.15 -6.55 -8.87
CA LYS A 119 -17.14 -6.79 -7.81
C LYS A 119 -17.23 -5.59 -6.86
N ALA A 120 -16.10 -5.05 -6.43
CA ALA A 120 -16.07 -3.90 -5.54
C ALA A 120 -16.70 -2.66 -6.19
N ILE A 121 -16.39 -2.37 -7.45
CA ILE A 121 -16.99 -1.28 -8.23
C ILE A 121 -18.52 -1.40 -8.27
N GLN A 122 -19.05 -2.60 -8.50
CA GLN A 122 -20.51 -2.85 -8.49
C GLN A 122 -21.14 -2.54 -7.13
N LEU A 123 -20.43 -2.83 -6.02
CA LEU A 123 -20.90 -2.56 -4.67
C LEU A 123 -20.92 -1.07 -4.32
N LEU A 124 -20.18 -0.24 -5.06
CA LEU A 124 -20.07 1.19 -4.80
C LEU A 124 -21.18 2.00 -5.46
N ARG A 125 -21.76 1.54 -6.55
CA ARG A 125 -22.85 2.25 -7.25
C ARG A 125 -24.06 2.47 -6.34
N GLY A 126 -24.47 3.71 -6.18
CA GLY A 126 -25.58 4.12 -5.31
C GLY A 126 -25.23 4.14 -3.81
N ARG A 127 -23.96 3.94 -3.45
CA ARG A 127 -23.50 4.01 -2.05
C ARG A 127 -23.09 5.42 -1.68
N SER A 128 -23.36 5.82 -0.44
CA SER A 128 -22.86 7.07 0.12
C SER A 128 -21.72 6.82 1.11
N PHE A 129 -20.82 7.79 1.24
CA PHE A 129 -19.72 7.75 2.20
C PHE A 129 -19.31 9.16 2.66
N ARG A 130 -18.68 9.26 3.82
CA ARG A 130 -18.14 10.50 4.36
C ARG A 130 -16.62 10.53 4.37
N THR A 131 -15.98 9.38 4.51
CA THR A 131 -14.54 9.22 4.36
C THR A 131 -14.22 7.98 3.52
N PRO A 132 -13.13 7.98 2.74
CA PRO A 132 -12.70 6.79 1.98
C PRO A 132 -12.46 5.57 2.86
N ILE A 133 -12.05 5.79 4.12
CA ILE A 133 -11.84 4.71 5.10
C ILE A 133 -13.16 4.00 5.39
N ASP A 134 -14.23 4.75 5.66
CA ASP A 134 -15.55 4.18 5.92
C ASP A 134 -16.09 3.43 4.70
N LEU A 135 -15.82 3.96 3.49
CA LEU A 135 -16.24 3.33 2.24
C LEU A 135 -15.62 1.94 2.07
N LEU A 136 -14.29 1.87 2.23
CA LEU A 136 -13.56 0.60 2.08
C LEU A 136 -13.89 -0.39 3.20
N ASP A 137 -14.01 0.07 4.43
CA ASP A 137 -14.41 -0.78 5.56
C ASP A 137 -15.81 -1.40 5.34
N ALA A 138 -16.71 -0.67 4.66
CA ALA A 138 -18.06 -1.12 4.38
C ALA A 138 -18.13 -2.21 3.30
N ILE A 139 -17.27 -2.17 2.27
CA ILE A 139 -17.30 -3.14 1.16
C ILE A 139 -16.32 -4.31 1.34
N TYR A 140 -15.24 -4.11 2.10
CA TYR A 140 -14.17 -5.10 2.25
C TYR A 140 -14.65 -6.51 2.66
N PRO A 141 -15.57 -6.70 3.64
CA PRO A 141 -16.01 -8.03 4.03
C PRO A 141 -16.69 -8.79 2.89
N GLU A 142 -17.51 -8.11 2.07
CA GLU A 142 -18.20 -8.74 0.94
C GLU A 142 -17.24 -9.09 -0.19
N VAL A 143 -16.27 -8.20 -0.49
CA VAL A 143 -15.24 -8.46 -1.49
C VAL A 143 -14.33 -9.62 -1.07
N LEU A 144 -13.99 -9.73 0.23
CA LEU A 144 -13.22 -10.86 0.76
C LEU A 144 -13.98 -12.16 0.60
N ALA A 145 -15.26 -12.21 1.00
CA ALA A 145 -16.09 -13.41 0.88
C ALA A 145 -16.24 -13.85 -0.59
N TYR A 146 -16.43 -12.89 -1.49
CA TYR A 146 -16.46 -13.16 -2.91
C TYR A 146 -15.11 -13.69 -3.43
N GLY A 147 -14.00 -13.09 -2.99
CA GLY A 147 -12.66 -13.55 -3.35
C GLY A 147 -12.38 -14.97 -2.88
N GLN A 148 -12.77 -15.32 -1.65
CA GLN A 148 -12.65 -16.69 -1.13
C GLN A 148 -13.44 -17.69 -1.99
N THR A 149 -14.61 -17.28 -2.49
CA THR A 149 -15.46 -18.11 -3.34
C THR A 149 -14.82 -18.36 -4.71
N ILE A 150 -14.45 -17.30 -5.44
CA ILE A 150 -13.92 -17.44 -6.81
C ILE A 150 -12.52 -18.08 -6.87
N THR A 151 -11.74 -17.96 -5.79
CA THR A 151 -10.43 -18.60 -5.69
C THR A 151 -10.50 -19.99 -5.05
N SER A 152 -11.66 -20.44 -4.61
CA SER A 152 -11.84 -21.66 -3.82
C SER A 152 -10.86 -21.76 -2.64
N ASN A 153 -10.51 -20.61 -2.04
CA ASN A 153 -9.53 -20.51 -0.96
C ASN A 153 -10.13 -19.78 0.25
N PRO A 154 -10.64 -20.53 1.26
CA PRO A 154 -11.21 -19.92 2.47
C PRO A 154 -10.19 -19.10 3.27
N ASP A 155 -8.89 -19.39 3.10
CA ASP A 155 -7.79 -18.69 3.78
C ASP A 155 -7.16 -17.62 2.87
N LEU A 156 -7.92 -17.08 1.91
CA LEU A 156 -7.44 -16.04 1.00
C LEU A 156 -6.81 -14.89 1.78
N ARG A 157 -5.59 -14.51 1.42
CA ARG A 157 -4.87 -13.43 2.10
C ARG A 157 -5.58 -12.09 1.93
N LYS A 158 -5.65 -11.33 3.02
CA LYS A 158 -6.17 -9.95 2.99
C LYS A 158 -5.45 -9.08 1.97
N THR A 159 -4.13 -9.28 1.80
CA THR A 159 -3.32 -8.57 0.82
C THR A 159 -3.79 -8.77 -0.62
N PHE A 160 -4.36 -9.92 -0.97
CA PHE A 160 -4.93 -10.17 -2.28
C PHE A 160 -6.14 -9.25 -2.54
N VAL A 161 -7.05 -9.17 -1.59
CA VAL A 161 -8.24 -8.30 -1.67
C VAL A 161 -7.85 -6.82 -1.60
N LEU A 162 -6.97 -6.45 -0.68
CA LEU A 162 -6.55 -5.06 -0.54
C LEU A 162 -5.81 -4.55 -1.78
N ASN A 163 -5.02 -5.40 -2.45
CA ASN A 163 -4.37 -5.01 -3.71
C ASN A 163 -5.41 -4.75 -4.83
N ALA A 164 -6.49 -5.55 -4.89
CA ALA A 164 -7.59 -5.30 -5.81
C ALA A 164 -8.32 -3.97 -5.56
N LEU A 165 -8.32 -3.47 -4.31
CA LEU A 165 -9.02 -2.26 -3.90
C LEU A 165 -8.19 -0.97 -3.98
N VAL A 166 -6.87 -1.03 -4.24
CA VAL A 166 -5.99 0.17 -4.23
C VAL A 166 -6.45 1.23 -5.22
N GLY A 167 -6.83 0.85 -6.44
CA GLY A 167 -7.33 1.82 -7.44
C GLY A 167 -8.62 2.51 -6.98
N ILE A 168 -9.52 1.76 -6.36
CA ILE A 168 -10.77 2.27 -5.79
C ILE A 168 -10.49 3.22 -4.62
N ASP A 169 -9.57 2.85 -3.73
CA ASP A 169 -9.15 3.69 -2.59
C ASP A 169 -8.61 5.03 -3.10
N ASN A 170 -7.69 5.00 -4.05
CA ASN A 170 -7.14 6.21 -4.67
C ASN A 170 -8.22 7.08 -5.32
N ALA A 171 -9.18 6.48 -6.05
CA ALA A 171 -10.30 7.21 -6.65
C ALA A 171 -11.20 7.84 -5.58
N ALA A 172 -11.48 7.12 -4.49
CA ALA A 172 -12.29 7.62 -3.40
C ALA A 172 -11.64 8.79 -2.66
N TRP A 173 -10.31 8.75 -2.42
CA TRP A 173 -9.57 9.87 -1.83
C TRP A 173 -9.58 11.11 -2.72
N LEU A 174 -9.43 10.95 -4.04
CA LEU A 174 -9.48 12.06 -4.97
C LEU A 174 -10.90 12.66 -5.07
N LEU A 175 -11.94 11.82 -5.11
CA LEU A 175 -13.33 12.29 -5.08
C LEU A 175 -13.64 13.01 -3.76
N TYR A 176 -13.24 12.44 -2.63
CA TYR A 176 -13.39 13.04 -1.30
C TYR A 176 -12.73 14.42 -1.20
N ALA A 177 -11.51 14.56 -1.73
CA ALA A 177 -10.81 15.84 -1.76
C ALA A 177 -11.57 16.88 -2.58
N ARG A 178 -12.01 16.53 -3.79
CA ARG A 178 -12.75 17.41 -4.68
C ARG A 178 -14.08 17.86 -4.09
N GLU A 179 -14.84 16.93 -3.52
CA GLU A 179 -16.12 17.23 -2.89
C GLU A 179 -16.00 18.17 -1.70
N ASN A 180 -14.97 18.03 -0.89
CA ASN A 180 -14.74 18.85 0.29
C ASN A 180 -13.89 20.10 0.00
N GLY A 181 -13.39 20.28 -1.24
CA GLY A 181 -12.54 21.40 -1.61
C GLY A 181 -11.13 21.35 -1.00
N PHE A 182 -10.64 20.14 -0.68
CA PHE A 182 -9.30 19.96 -0.14
C PHE A 182 -8.25 20.02 -1.25
N THR A 183 -7.16 20.74 -1.00
CA THR A 183 -6.07 20.95 -1.95
C THR A 183 -4.74 20.36 -1.49
N THR A 184 -4.66 19.97 -0.22
CA THR A 184 -3.46 19.39 0.39
C THR A 184 -3.77 18.08 1.08
N PHE A 185 -2.77 17.21 1.24
CA PHE A 185 -2.89 15.97 2.02
C PHE A 185 -3.29 16.21 3.48
N ASP A 186 -2.81 17.30 4.09
CA ASP A 186 -3.11 17.62 5.48
C ASP A 186 -4.58 17.95 5.71
N GLU A 187 -5.25 18.54 4.72
CA GLU A 187 -6.69 18.79 4.75
C GLU A 187 -7.49 17.49 4.61
N MET A 188 -6.99 16.54 3.82
CA MET A 188 -7.62 15.24 3.58
C MET A 188 -7.56 14.30 4.80
N ILE A 189 -6.59 14.50 5.71
CA ILE A 189 -6.42 13.63 6.86
C ILE A 189 -7.58 13.83 7.84
N PRO A 190 -8.39 12.79 8.13
CA PRO A 190 -9.45 12.88 9.12
C PRO A 190 -8.89 13.28 10.49
N ALA A 191 -9.64 14.09 11.23
CA ALA A 191 -9.19 14.72 12.49
C ALA A 191 -8.59 13.71 13.49
N ILE A 192 -9.16 12.50 13.57
CA ILE A 192 -8.70 11.44 14.49
C ILE A 192 -7.28 10.90 14.17
N TYR A 193 -6.75 11.17 12.98
CA TYR A 193 -5.42 10.74 12.55
C TYR A 193 -4.39 11.87 12.49
N LYS A 194 -4.79 13.14 12.68
CA LYS A 194 -3.90 14.30 12.50
C LYS A 194 -2.68 14.24 13.40
N ASP A 195 -2.86 13.86 14.66
CA ASP A 195 -1.74 13.76 15.61
C ASP A 195 -0.72 12.70 15.19
N THR A 196 -1.22 11.55 14.69
CA THR A 196 -0.37 10.45 14.20
C THR A 196 0.45 10.87 12.98
N PHE A 197 -0.11 11.73 12.12
CA PHE A 197 0.53 12.23 10.90
C PHE A 197 1.12 13.64 11.05
N SER A 198 1.37 14.10 12.27
CA SER A 198 1.94 15.43 12.53
C SER A 198 3.43 15.54 12.22
N SER A 199 4.17 14.42 12.32
CA SER A 199 5.60 14.40 11.98
C SER A 199 5.81 14.45 10.46
N ARG A 200 6.78 15.27 10.05
CA ARG A 200 7.17 15.43 8.64
C ARG A 200 8.67 15.25 8.49
N HIS A 201 9.07 14.71 7.35
CA HIS A 201 10.45 14.66 6.90
C HIS A 201 10.59 15.55 5.67
N ASP A 202 11.59 16.42 5.67
CA ASP A 202 11.89 17.29 4.52
C ASP A 202 12.45 16.48 3.34
N LYS A 203 13.06 15.33 3.63
CA LYS A 203 13.67 14.43 2.66
C LYS A 203 13.43 12.98 3.04
N ILE A 204 13.23 12.14 2.03
CA ILE A 204 13.18 10.68 2.15
C ILE A 204 14.23 10.07 1.21
N ALA A 205 14.79 8.92 1.59
CA ALA A 205 15.70 8.18 0.74
C ALA A 205 14.92 7.37 -0.31
N SER A 206 15.37 7.42 -1.55
CA SER A 206 14.96 6.42 -2.55
C SER A 206 15.65 5.09 -2.26
N ILE A 207 14.90 4.00 -2.31
CA ILE A 207 15.40 2.65 -2.01
C ILE A 207 15.23 1.80 -3.28
N PRO A 208 16.24 1.76 -4.18
CA PRO A 208 16.19 0.91 -5.36
C PRO A 208 16.14 -0.55 -4.96
N LEU A 209 15.30 -1.32 -5.67
CA LEU A 209 15.16 -2.74 -5.51
C LEU A 209 16.20 -3.48 -6.34
N ILE A 210 16.94 -4.39 -5.71
CA ILE A 210 17.97 -5.24 -6.32
C ILE A 210 17.46 -6.69 -6.35
N PRO A 211 16.82 -7.15 -7.45
CA PRO A 211 16.42 -8.53 -7.65
C PRO A 211 17.60 -9.48 -7.82
N TYR A 212 17.36 -10.80 -7.82
CA TYR A 212 18.42 -11.81 -7.96
C TYR A 212 19.19 -11.73 -9.28
N ASN A 213 18.51 -11.36 -10.36
CA ASN A 213 19.02 -11.37 -11.73
C ASN A 213 19.65 -10.04 -12.17
N ILE A 214 19.82 -9.07 -11.27
CA ILE A 214 20.53 -7.82 -11.60
C ILE A 214 22.04 -8.06 -11.60
N PRO A 215 22.77 -7.76 -12.69
CA PRO A 215 24.24 -7.82 -12.73
C PRO A 215 24.89 -6.89 -11.70
N LEU A 216 26.07 -7.26 -11.18
CA LEU A 216 26.79 -6.44 -10.21
C LEU A 216 27.16 -5.06 -10.78
N GLN A 217 27.44 -4.97 -12.07
CA GLN A 217 27.70 -3.68 -12.76
C GLN A 217 26.51 -2.72 -12.67
N GLU A 218 25.27 -3.23 -12.76
CA GLU A 218 24.08 -2.39 -12.61
C GLU A 218 23.87 -1.97 -11.14
N VAL A 219 24.21 -2.83 -10.17
CA VAL A 219 24.21 -2.48 -8.75
C VAL A 219 25.24 -1.36 -8.48
N GLU A 220 26.42 -1.48 -9.08
CA GLU A 220 27.46 -0.46 -8.97
C GLU A 220 27.01 0.88 -9.59
N ALA A 221 26.48 0.84 -10.81
CA ALA A 221 25.94 2.02 -11.49
C ALA A 221 24.83 2.70 -10.69
N THR A 222 23.97 1.91 -10.03
CA THR A 222 22.92 2.44 -9.14
C THR A 222 23.52 3.19 -7.96
N ALA A 223 24.59 2.65 -7.34
CA ALA A 223 25.29 3.32 -6.25
C ALA A 223 26.03 4.60 -6.75
N ASP A 224 26.57 4.59 -7.98
CA ASP A 224 27.23 5.76 -8.59
C ASP A 224 26.26 6.90 -8.92
N GLN A 225 24.97 6.60 -9.11
CA GLN A 225 23.91 7.59 -9.23
C GLN A 225 23.54 8.25 -7.89
N GLY A 226 24.21 7.87 -6.79
CA GLY A 226 24.01 8.44 -5.46
C GLY A 226 23.02 7.68 -4.58
N HIS A 227 22.52 6.52 -5.02
CA HIS A 227 21.72 5.67 -4.16
C HIS A 227 22.59 5.01 -3.09
N PHE A 228 22.25 5.20 -1.84
CA PHE A 228 23.00 4.70 -0.68
C PHE A 228 22.22 3.72 0.20
N PHE A 229 20.97 3.46 -0.11
CA PHE A 229 20.11 2.55 0.61
C PHE A 229 19.50 1.55 -0.38
N MET A 230 19.99 0.29 -0.37
CA MET A 230 19.63 -0.73 -1.34
C MET A 230 18.71 -1.77 -0.71
N LYS A 231 17.56 -2.03 -1.35
CA LYS A 231 16.68 -3.15 -0.99
C LYS A 231 17.10 -4.39 -1.78
N ILE A 232 17.72 -5.35 -1.10
CA ILE A 232 18.23 -6.59 -1.72
C ILE A 232 17.23 -7.71 -1.51
N LYS A 233 16.75 -8.33 -2.59
CA LYS A 233 15.92 -9.52 -2.52
C LYS A 233 16.74 -10.72 -2.05
N ILE A 234 16.18 -11.45 -1.07
CA ILE A 234 16.67 -12.72 -0.56
C ILE A 234 15.58 -13.80 -0.71
N GLY A 235 15.93 -15.06 -0.46
CA GLY A 235 15.00 -16.19 -0.62
C GLY A 235 15.04 -16.79 -2.02
N GLN A 236 16.26 -17.00 -2.57
CA GLN A 236 16.47 -17.65 -3.87
C GLN A 236 15.90 -19.08 -3.88
N ALA A 237 15.69 -19.64 -5.09
CA ALA A 237 15.15 -20.98 -5.23
C ALA A 237 16.09 -22.08 -4.68
N GLY A 238 15.50 -23.11 -4.06
CA GLY A 238 16.20 -24.26 -3.52
C GLY A 238 15.65 -24.68 -2.15
N SER A 239 16.29 -25.67 -1.52
CA SER A 239 16.07 -26.01 -0.11
C SER A 239 16.45 -24.81 0.79
N GLN A 240 15.99 -24.80 2.02
CA GLN A 240 16.30 -23.69 2.95
C GLN A 240 17.81 -23.48 3.14
N ALA A 241 18.60 -24.55 3.19
CA ALA A 241 20.05 -24.47 3.31
C ALA A 241 20.72 -23.89 2.05
N GLU A 242 20.32 -24.36 0.87
CA GLU A 242 20.81 -23.85 -0.42
C GLU A 242 20.44 -22.38 -0.62
N MET A 243 19.20 -22.00 -0.30
CA MET A 243 18.72 -20.63 -0.34
C MET A 243 19.57 -19.70 0.52
N LEU A 244 19.83 -20.10 1.79
CA LEU A 244 20.66 -19.33 2.72
C LEU A 244 22.09 -19.13 2.19
N GLU A 245 22.71 -20.17 1.62
CA GLU A 245 24.08 -20.04 1.08
C GLU A 245 24.11 -19.14 -0.18
N LYS A 246 23.15 -19.29 -1.08
CA LYS A 246 23.04 -18.42 -2.27
C LYS A 246 22.85 -16.95 -1.87
N ASP A 247 21.98 -16.69 -0.90
CA ASP A 247 21.72 -15.32 -0.42
C ASP A 247 22.97 -14.72 0.24
N LYS A 248 23.71 -15.49 1.07
CA LYS A 248 24.97 -15.05 1.65
C LYS A 248 26.03 -14.73 0.59
N ILE A 249 26.16 -15.56 -0.44
CA ILE A 249 27.08 -15.31 -1.55
C ILE A 249 26.71 -14.01 -2.23
N ARG A 250 25.45 -13.86 -2.61
CA ARG A 250 24.93 -12.66 -3.30
C ARG A 250 25.17 -11.38 -2.49
N ILE A 251 24.85 -11.39 -1.19
CA ILE A 251 25.07 -10.25 -0.31
C ILE A 251 26.55 -9.88 -0.21
N ARG A 252 27.45 -10.88 -0.11
CA ARG A 252 28.90 -10.64 -0.08
C ARG A 252 29.39 -10.02 -1.38
N GLU A 253 28.97 -10.51 -2.54
CA GLU A 253 29.32 -9.97 -3.86
C GLU A 253 28.87 -8.50 -3.98
N ILE A 254 27.63 -8.21 -3.61
CA ILE A 254 27.12 -6.83 -3.59
C ILE A 254 27.95 -5.97 -2.64
N HIS A 255 28.25 -6.47 -1.44
CA HIS A 255 29.05 -5.72 -0.48
C HIS A 255 30.50 -5.47 -0.96
N GLN A 256 31.12 -6.43 -1.61
CA GLN A 256 32.44 -6.25 -2.22
C GLN A 256 32.42 -5.18 -3.33
N THR A 257 31.32 -5.12 -4.08
CA THR A 257 31.16 -4.16 -5.20
C THR A 257 30.91 -2.74 -4.72
N ILE A 258 30.02 -2.53 -3.72
CA ILE A 258 29.56 -1.19 -3.34
C ILE A 258 29.79 -0.81 -1.87
N GLY A 259 30.19 -1.73 -1.03
CA GLY A 259 30.32 -1.50 0.42
C GLY A 259 31.42 -0.48 0.80
N HIS A 260 32.38 -0.23 -0.10
CA HIS A 260 33.44 0.80 0.05
C HIS A 260 32.94 2.22 -0.27
N LYS A 261 31.83 2.36 -1.01
CA LYS A 261 31.29 3.66 -1.42
C LYS A 261 30.79 4.45 -0.21
N ARG A 262 31.00 5.77 -0.24
CA ARG A 262 30.68 6.67 0.86
C ARG A 262 29.55 7.60 0.49
N ASN A 263 28.76 8.02 1.50
CA ASN A 263 27.67 8.97 1.36
C ASN A 263 27.56 9.84 2.63
N PRO A 264 27.06 11.08 2.52
CA PRO A 264 26.90 11.98 3.67
C PRO A 264 25.58 11.77 4.46
N TYR A 265 24.71 10.83 4.05
CA TYR A 265 23.35 10.73 4.55
C TYR A 265 23.17 9.66 5.63
N THR A 266 24.12 8.75 5.80
CA THR A 266 24.07 7.71 6.83
C THR A 266 25.04 8.02 7.96
N LYS A 267 24.72 7.58 9.18
CA LYS A 267 25.53 7.84 10.38
C LYS A 267 27.00 7.43 10.24
N GLU A 268 27.26 6.33 9.55
CA GLU A 268 28.63 5.79 9.35
C GLU A 268 29.19 6.18 7.97
N GLY A 269 28.47 6.93 7.17
CA GLY A 269 28.86 7.28 5.81
C GLY A 269 28.93 6.10 4.86
N ARG A 270 28.27 4.98 5.15
CA ARG A 270 28.30 3.73 4.37
C ARG A 270 26.97 3.46 3.68
N VAL A 271 27.01 2.63 2.62
CA VAL A 271 25.81 2.09 1.99
C VAL A 271 25.07 1.19 2.98
N VAL A 272 23.75 1.34 3.04
CA VAL A 272 22.85 0.55 3.90
C VAL A 272 22.11 -0.48 3.06
N TYR A 273 21.95 -1.67 3.61
CA TYR A 273 21.23 -2.77 2.98
C TYR A 273 19.94 -3.08 3.75
N TYR A 274 18.84 -3.16 3.03
CA TYR A 274 17.56 -3.69 3.50
C TYR A 274 17.34 -5.05 2.85
N LEU A 275 17.40 -6.11 3.64
CA LEU A 275 17.19 -7.48 3.16
C LEU A 275 15.69 -7.81 3.21
N ASP A 276 15.12 -8.19 2.05
CA ASP A 276 13.67 -8.39 1.86
C ASP A 276 13.36 -9.73 1.17
#